data_cdbda2cdeb3f5db5a9ddaf486e8d23ee
#
_entry.id   cdbda2cdeb3f5db5a9ddaf486e8d23ee
#
_cell.length_a   1.000
_cell.length_b   1.000
_cell.length_c   1.000
_cell.angle_alpha   90.00
_cell.angle_beta   90.00
_cell.angle_gamma   90.00
#
_symmetry.space_group_name_H-M   'P 1'
#
loop_
_entity.id
_entity.type
_entity.pdbx_description
1 polymer ?
#
loop_
_entity_poly.entity_id
_entity_poly.type
_entity_poly.pdbx_seq_one_letter_code
_entity_poly.pdbx_strand_id
1 'polypeptide(L)'
;MREIPAEQITETVARLAIEATHFLPEDVENAIRNARERERSPLAVQIIDEILENAQVARERMLPLCQDTGTAVVILEIGQDVHITGGYVIDAVNEGIRRGYSEGYLRKSIAARPFSARVNTGDNTPGVIHTEIVPGDRLKILFMPKGGGCENMSRYQNFLPGMGKQAVIDFVCETVDMSGGNPCPPLVIGVGVGGTAEKAMTMAKHALFRKIGERSPDPEVAELEQEILQAVNELGVGPQAVGGSTTALDVFVETYPTHITALPVAVNIQCHSARTKQAVI
;
A
#
# COMPACT_ATOMS: atom_id res chain seq x y z
N MET A 1 -23.73 -19.97 -10.19
CA MET A 1 -22.38 -19.54 -10.64
C MET A 1 -22.58 -18.24 -11.38
N ARG A 2 -21.94 -17.17 -10.95
CA ARG A 2 -22.03 -15.85 -11.58
C ARG A 2 -20.94 -15.70 -12.62
N GLU A 3 -21.32 -15.33 -13.84
CA GLU A 3 -20.34 -15.07 -14.89
C GLU A 3 -19.84 -13.62 -14.85
N ILE A 4 -18.51 -13.46 -14.96
CA ILE A 4 -17.85 -12.16 -15.03
C ILE A 4 -16.98 -12.18 -16.29
N PRO A 5 -17.27 -11.32 -17.29
CA PRO A 5 -16.44 -11.22 -18.49
C PRO A 5 -15.04 -10.68 -18.17
N ALA A 6 -14.02 -11.26 -18.77
CA ALA A 6 -12.63 -10.79 -18.64
C ALA A 6 -12.47 -9.31 -19.04
N GLU A 7 -13.23 -8.82 -20.05
CA GLU A 7 -13.22 -7.42 -20.44
C GLU A 7 -13.70 -6.49 -19.33
N GLN A 8 -14.69 -6.88 -18.53
CA GLN A 8 -15.13 -6.09 -17.36
C GLN A 8 -14.02 -5.95 -16.32
N ILE A 9 -13.18 -7.00 -16.16
CA ILE A 9 -12.00 -6.93 -15.29
C ILE A 9 -10.98 -5.95 -15.86
N THR A 10 -10.72 -6.02 -17.16
CA THR A 10 -9.81 -5.11 -17.87
C THR A 10 -10.22 -3.64 -17.69
N GLU A 11 -11.47 -3.31 -17.97
CA GLU A 11 -12.00 -1.96 -17.81
C GLU A 11 -11.92 -1.47 -16.36
N THR A 12 -12.25 -2.34 -15.40
CA THR A 12 -12.19 -2.02 -13.97
C THR A 12 -10.77 -1.72 -13.55
N VAL A 13 -9.80 -2.56 -13.91
CA VAL A 13 -8.39 -2.36 -13.56
C VAL A 13 -7.83 -1.09 -14.20
N ALA A 14 -8.15 -0.81 -15.46
CA ALA A 14 -7.71 0.42 -16.14
C ALA A 14 -8.22 1.67 -15.41
N ARG A 15 -9.50 1.70 -15.05
CA ARG A 15 -10.10 2.78 -14.27
C ARG A 15 -9.45 2.93 -12.89
N LEU A 16 -9.25 1.83 -12.15
CA LEU A 16 -8.63 1.85 -10.82
C LEU A 16 -7.18 2.37 -10.88
N ALA A 17 -6.43 2.04 -11.93
CA ALA A 17 -5.07 2.53 -12.11
C ALA A 17 -5.02 4.07 -12.24
N ILE A 18 -5.93 4.65 -13.02
CA ILE A 18 -6.05 6.10 -13.19
C ILE A 18 -6.53 6.74 -11.87
N GLU A 19 -7.62 6.26 -11.30
CA GLU A 19 -8.19 6.82 -10.07
C GLU A 19 -7.20 6.78 -8.89
N ALA A 20 -6.48 5.67 -8.71
CA ALA A 20 -5.52 5.53 -7.62
C ALA A 20 -4.32 6.47 -7.75
N THR A 21 -3.95 6.83 -8.98
CA THR A 21 -2.79 7.71 -9.21
C THR A 21 -3.11 9.20 -9.22
N HIS A 22 -4.36 9.58 -9.52
CA HIS A 22 -4.76 10.99 -9.65
C HIS A 22 -5.49 11.55 -8.43
N PHE A 23 -6.16 10.69 -7.65
CA PHE A 23 -7.00 11.15 -6.55
C PHE A 23 -6.49 10.63 -5.21
N LEU A 24 -6.05 11.54 -4.35
CA LEU A 24 -5.74 11.22 -2.98
C LEU A 24 -7.02 10.68 -2.29
N PRO A 25 -6.97 9.53 -1.60
CA PRO A 25 -8.12 9.05 -0.83
C PRO A 25 -8.55 10.06 0.23
N GLU A 26 -9.86 10.20 0.44
CA GLU A 26 -10.43 11.21 1.36
C GLU A 26 -9.97 11.01 2.81
N ASP A 27 -9.88 9.77 3.27
CA ASP A 27 -9.40 9.43 4.60
C ASP A 27 -7.92 9.83 4.80
N VAL A 28 -7.10 9.67 3.76
CA VAL A 28 -5.69 10.11 3.74
C VAL A 28 -5.60 11.63 3.77
N GLU A 29 -6.38 12.32 2.93
CA GLU A 29 -6.40 13.79 2.89
C GLU A 29 -6.82 14.38 4.25
N ASN A 30 -7.85 13.80 4.88
CA ASN A 30 -8.31 14.20 6.19
C ASN A 30 -7.25 13.93 7.28
N ALA A 31 -6.56 12.80 7.22
CA ALA A 31 -5.48 12.48 8.15
C ALA A 31 -4.30 13.46 8.03
N ILE A 32 -3.94 13.86 6.80
CA ILE A 32 -2.91 14.87 6.56
C ILE A 32 -3.34 16.24 7.10
N ARG A 33 -4.59 16.66 6.90
CA ARG A 33 -5.14 17.90 7.47
C ARG A 33 -5.10 17.90 8.99
N ASN A 34 -5.51 16.79 9.62
CA ASN A 34 -5.45 16.63 11.07
C ASN A 34 -4.01 16.61 11.60
N ALA A 35 -3.06 16.06 10.82
CA ALA A 35 -1.64 16.10 11.15
C ALA A 35 -1.11 17.53 11.13
N ARG A 36 -1.49 18.34 10.13
CA ARG A 36 -1.12 19.76 10.02
C ARG A 36 -1.53 20.57 11.27
N GLU A 37 -2.73 20.33 11.78
CA GLU A 37 -3.25 21.07 12.96
C GLU A 37 -2.46 20.75 14.25
N ARG A 38 -1.88 19.56 14.33
CA ARG A 38 -1.12 19.10 15.50
C ARG A 38 0.39 19.33 15.38
N GLU A 39 0.88 19.56 14.16
CA GLU A 39 2.30 19.75 13.89
C GLU A 39 2.80 21.07 14.52
N ARG A 40 3.97 21.03 15.12
CA ARG A 40 4.57 22.17 15.82
C ARG A 40 5.78 22.76 15.10
N SER A 41 6.41 21.98 14.22
CA SER A 41 7.54 22.46 13.42
C SER A 41 7.04 23.32 12.26
N PRO A 42 7.43 24.60 12.15
CA PRO A 42 6.98 25.46 11.05
C PRO A 42 7.35 24.90 9.67
N LEU A 43 8.53 24.27 9.56
CA LEU A 43 8.97 23.64 8.31
C LEU A 43 8.11 22.42 7.95
N ALA A 44 7.80 21.58 8.95
CA ALA A 44 6.91 20.42 8.72
C ALA A 44 5.51 20.85 8.33
N VAL A 45 4.95 21.93 8.94
CA VAL A 45 3.67 22.52 8.54
C VAL A 45 3.71 22.97 7.08
N GLN A 46 4.75 23.67 6.66
CA GLN A 46 4.90 24.10 5.27
C GLN A 46 4.91 22.88 4.31
N ILE A 47 5.65 21.83 4.64
CA ILE A 47 5.71 20.60 3.84
C ILE A 47 4.32 19.94 3.75
N ILE A 48 3.58 19.88 4.84
CA ILE A 48 2.20 19.33 4.82
C ILE A 48 1.29 20.20 3.94
N ASP A 49 1.40 21.51 3.98
CA ASP A 49 0.64 22.43 3.13
C ASP A 49 0.97 22.19 1.64
N GLU A 50 2.23 21.99 1.28
CA GLU A 50 2.66 21.65 -0.08
C GLU A 50 2.11 20.28 -0.55
N ILE A 51 2.04 19.28 0.34
CA ILE A 51 1.43 17.98 0.04
C ILE A 51 -0.06 18.13 -0.27
N LEU A 52 -0.79 18.94 0.51
CA LEU A 52 -2.21 19.20 0.30
C LEU A 52 -2.46 20.00 -0.99
N GLU A 53 -1.64 21.01 -1.27
CA GLU A 53 -1.69 21.76 -2.52
C GLU A 53 -1.42 20.86 -3.73
N ASN A 54 -0.42 19.99 -3.66
CA ASN A 54 -0.14 19.01 -4.71
C ASN A 54 -1.35 18.10 -4.98
N ALA A 55 -2.04 17.63 -3.95
CA ALA A 55 -3.23 16.80 -4.10
C ALA A 55 -4.38 17.57 -4.78
N GLN A 56 -4.53 18.86 -4.47
CA GLN A 56 -5.51 19.72 -5.13
C GLN A 56 -5.16 19.93 -6.60
N VAL A 57 -3.93 20.29 -6.91
CA VAL A 57 -3.44 20.49 -8.29
C VAL A 57 -3.60 19.21 -9.12
N ALA A 58 -3.25 18.05 -8.56
CA ALA A 58 -3.40 16.76 -9.22
C ALA A 58 -4.86 16.50 -9.61
N ARG A 59 -5.79 16.74 -8.69
CA ARG A 59 -7.23 16.59 -8.91
C ARG A 59 -7.78 17.55 -9.97
N GLU A 60 -7.44 18.84 -9.87
CA GLU A 60 -7.97 19.88 -10.76
C GLU A 60 -7.45 19.76 -12.19
N ARG A 61 -6.20 19.35 -12.34
CA ARG A 61 -5.54 19.26 -13.64
C ARG A 61 -5.50 17.85 -14.22
N MET A 62 -6.07 16.88 -13.54
CA MET A 62 -6.01 15.45 -13.92
C MET A 62 -4.57 15.01 -14.17
N LEU A 63 -3.69 15.30 -13.21
CA LEU A 63 -2.29 14.88 -13.21
C LEU A 63 -2.02 13.83 -12.13
N PRO A 64 -1.07 12.93 -12.33
CA PRO A 64 -0.67 12.01 -11.27
C PRO A 64 -0.13 12.75 -10.04
N LEU A 65 -0.49 12.26 -8.84
CA LEU A 65 -0.04 12.78 -7.54
C LEU A 65 1.49 12.77 -7.39
N CYS A 66 2.18 11.91 -8.11
CA CYS A 66 3.62 11.70 -8.02
C CYS A 66 4.16 11.28 -9.38
N GLN A 67 5.43 11.64 -9.68
CA GLN A 67 6.13 11.17 -10.87
C GLN A 67 6.39 9.66 -10.85
N ASP A 68 6.49 9.03 -9.68
CA ASP A 68 6.53 7.58 -9.54
C ASP A 68 5.12 7.03 -9.46
N THR A 69 4.59 6.59 -10.58
CA THR A 69 3.26 5.97 -10.66
C THR A 69 3.28 4.46 -10.37
N GLY A 70 4.43 3.96 -9.94
CA GLY A 70 4.60 2.71 -9.23
C GLY A 70 4.50 1.43 -10.05
N THR A 71 4.78 0.32 -9.37
CA THR A 71 4.44 -1.03 -9.83
C THR A 71 2.97 -1.30 -9.52
N ALA A 72 2.21 -1.76 -10.50
CA ALA A 72 0.83 -2.17 -10.25
C ALA A 72 0.79 -3.44 -9.41
N VAL A 73 0.31 -3.32 -8.16
CA VAL A 73 -0.02 -4.46 -7.31
C VAL A 73 -1.53 -4.64 -7.32
N VAL A 74 -1.98 -5.85 -7.64
CA VAL A 74 -3.40 -6.19 -7.74
C VAL A 74 -3.70 -7.39 -6.88
N ILE A 75 -4.70 -7.28 -6.00
CA ILE A 75 -5.22 -8.42 -5.25
C ILE A 75 -6.64 -8.71 -5.76
N LEU A 76 -6.86 -9.94 -6.16
CA LEU A 76 -8.16 -10.45 -6.60
C LEU A 76 -8.73 -11.35 -5.52
N GLU A 77 -9.78 -10.89 -4.84
CA GLU A 77 -10.61 -11.74 -3.99
C GLU A 77 -11.74 -12.33 -4.86
N ILE A 78 -11.56 -13.57 -5.29
CA ILE A 78 -12.46 -14.24 -6.23
C ILE A 78 -13.47 -15.08 -5.46
N GLY A 79 -14.75 -14.73 -5.55
CA GLY A 79 -15.82 -15.54 -4.98
C GLY A 79 -15.81 -16.97 -5.56
N GLN A 80 -15.99 -17.98 -4.70
CA GLN A 80 -15.95 -19.38 -5.10
C GLN A 80 -17.00 -19.73 -6.18
N ASP A 81 -18.09 -18.98 -6.24
CA ASP A 81 -19.16 -19.16 -7.24
C ASP A 81 -19.03 -18.24 -8.46
N VAL A 82 -17.88 -17.59 -8.63
CA VAL A 82 -17.53 -16.79 -9.81
C VAL A 82 -16.99 -17.70 -10.91
N HIS A 83 -17.46 -17.45 -12.14
CA HIS A 83 -16.90 -18.01 -13.36
C HIS A 83 -16.44 -16.89 -14.29
N ILE A 84 -15.14 -16.79 -14.52
CA ILE A 84 -14.56 -15.77 -15.41
C ILE A 84 -14.65 -16.31 -16.85
N THR A 85 -15.27 -15.50 -17.73
CA THR A 85 -15.51 -15.87 -19.14
C THR A 85 -14.80 -14.93 -20.09
N GLY A 86 -14.60 -15.38 -21.34
CA GLY A 86 -14.07 -14.53 -22.42
C GLY A 86 -12.56 -14.29 -22.40
N GLY A 87 -11.80 -14.90 -21.46
CA GLY A 87 -10.34 -14.78 -21.45
C GLY A 87 -9.70 -15.25 -20.14
N TYR A 88 -8.38 -15.28 -20.12
CA TYR A 88 -7.61 -15.60 -18.94
C TYR A 88 -7.50 -14.38 -18.01
N VAL A 89 -7.83 -14.54 -16.72
CA VAL A 89 -7.94 -13.43 -15.76
C VAL A 89 -6.66 -12.62 -15.62
N ILE A 90 -5.50 -13.29 -15.64
CA ILE A 90 -4.20 -12.60 -15.48
C ILE A 90 -3.91 -11.73 -16.71
N ASP A 91 -4.28 -12.18 -17.91
CA ASP A 91 -4.14 -11.38 -19.13
C ASP A 91 -5.08 -10.19 -19.12
N ALA A 92 -6.32 -10.35 -18.64
CA ALA A 92 -7.28 -9.27 -18.48
C ALA A 92 -6.79 -8.18 -17.51
N VAL A 93 -6.19 -8.58 -16.37
CA VAL A 93 -5.59 -7.64 -15.42
C VAL A 93 -4.41 -6.89 -16.05
N ASN A 94 -3.50 -7.60 -16.73
CA ASN A 94 -2.35 -6.97 -17.39
C ASN A 94 -2.78 -6.03 -18.52
N GLU A 95 -3.82 -6.39 -19.29
CA GLU A 95 -4.38 -5.50 -20.29
C GLU A 95 -4.98 -4.24 -19.65
N GLY A 96 -5.69 -4.38 -18.53
CA GLY A 96 -6.19 -3.24 -17.76
C GLY A 96 -5.08 -2.32 -17.26
N ILE A 97 -3.98 -2.88 -16.76
CA ILE A 97 -2.78 -2.11 -16.37
C ILE A 97 -2.23 -1.36 -17.58
N ARG A 98 -2.05 -2.02 -18.71
CA ARG A 98 -1.52 -1.42 -19.95
C ARG A 98 -2.38 -0.25 -20.41
N ARG A 99 -3.70 -0.44 -20.48
CA ARG A 99 -4.65 0.62 -20.84
C ARG A 99 -4.60 1.77 -19.85
N GLY A 100 -4.74 1.51 -18.56
CA GLY A 100 -4.74 2.53 -17.52
C GLY A 100 -3.45 3.35 -17.48
N TYR A 101 -2.28 2.72 -17.63
CA TYR A 101 -1.00 3.43 -17.67
C TYR A 101 -0.80 4.21 -18.97
N SER A 102 -1.43 3.81 -20.06
CA SER A 102 -1.39 4.55 -21.33
C SER A 102 -2.34 5.74 -21.30
N GLU A 103 -3.61 5.51 -20.99
CA GLU A 103 -4.68 6.52 -21.01
C GLU A 103 -4.52 7.57 -19.89
N GLY A 104 -4.03 7.14 -18.72
CA GLY A 104 -3.72 8.02 -17.59
C GLY A 104 -2.38 8.76 -17.70
N TYR A 105 -1.64 8.62 -18.81
CA TYR A 105 -0.30 9.20 -19.00
C TYR A 105 0.68 8.85 -17.87
N LEU A 106 0.56 7.64 -17.31
CA LEU A 106 1.34 7.19 -16.19
C LEU A 106 2.73 6.72 -16.63
N ARG A 107 3.73 6.96 -15.78
CA ARG A 107 5.11 6.55 -16.04
C ARG A 107 5.21 5.01 -16.05
N LYS A 108 5.81 4.45 -17.09
CA LYS A 108 6.14 3.02 -17.19
C LYS A 108 7.44 2.77 -16.44
N SER A 109 7.37 2.00 -15.35
CA SER A 109 8.50 1.85 -14.39
C SER A 109 9.00 0.41 -14.27
N ILE A 110 8.44 -0.54 -15.05
CA ILE A 110 8.81 -1.95 -14.97
C ILE A 110 10.00 -2.25 -15.86
N ALA A 111 11.02 -2.85 -15.27
CA ALA A 111 12.21 -3.31 -15.95
C ALA A 111 12.19 -4.83 -16.11
N ALA A 112 12.21 -5.32 -17.35
CA ALA A 112 12.54 -6.71 -17.65
C ALA A 112 13.99 -6.98 -17.23
N ARG A 113 14.29 -8.22 -16.87
CA ARG A 113 15.65 -8.65 -16.46
C ARG A 113 16.24 -7.78 -15.34
N PRO A 114 15.72 -7.90 -14.09
CA PRO A 114 15.96 -6.94 -13.01
C PRO A 114 17.43 -6.76 -12.59
N PHE A 115 18.26 -7.76 -12.76
CA PHE A 115 19.69 -7.75 -12.38
C PHE A 115 20.68 -7.55 -13.55
N SER A 116 20.20 -7.51 -14.80
CA SER A 116 21.07 -7.43 -15.97
C SER A 116 20.78 -6.20 -16.86
N ALA A 117 20.21 -6.38 -18.04
CA ALA A 117 20.01 -5.30 -19.00
C ALA A 117 18.98 -4.24 -18.58
N ARG A 118 18.08 -4.53 -17.65
CA ARG A 118 17.05 -3.64 -17.09
C ARG A 118 16.27 -2.85 -18.14
N VAL A 119 15.95 -3.51 -19.25
CA VAL A 119 15.16 -2.89 -20.33
C VAL A 119 13.74 -2.65 -19.83
N ASN A 120 13.23 -1.43 -20.03
CA ASN A 120 11.85 -1.09 -19.67
C ASN A 120 10.86 -1.88 -20.52
N THR A 121 9.78 -2.37 -19.90
CA THR A 121 8.75 -3.15 -20.63
C THR A 121 7.89 -2.28 -21.54
N GLY A 122 7.86 -0.95 -21.32
CA GLY A 122 7.18 0.02 -22.16
C GLY A 122 5.68 0.20 -21.88
N ASP A 123 5.09 -0.68 -21.07
CA ASP A 123 3.64 -0.69 -20.80
C ASP A 123 3.28 -0.89 -19.31
N ASN A 124 4.28 -0.92 -18.44
CA ASN A 124 4.17 -1.16 -16.99
C ASN A 124 3.64 -2.56 -16.60
N THR A 125 3.71 -3.51 -17.51
CA THR A 125 3.37 -4.93 -17.24
C THR A 125 4.64 -5.80 -17.15
N PRO A 126 4.56 -7.00 -16.54
CA PRO A 126 3.40 -7.52 -15.81
C PRO A 126 3.17 -6.81 -14.47
N GLY A 127 1.91 -6.77 -14.02
CA GLY A 127 1.59 -6.42 -12.65
C GLY A 127 1.97 -7.52 -11.66
N VAL A 128 2.11 -7.16 -10.38
CA VAL A 128 2.22 -8.12 -9.28
C VAL A 128 0.80 -8.50 -8.85
N ILE A 129 0.35 -9.70 -9.23
CA ILE A 129 -1.03 -10.13 -9.06
C ILE A 129 -1.09 -11.24 -8.01
N HIS A 130 -1.87 -11.02 -6.97
CA HIS A 130 -2.22 -12.01 -5.95
C HIS A 130 -3.68 -12.41 -6.13
N THR A 131 -4.00 -13.69 -5.91
CA THR A 131 -5.36 -14.22 -6.01
C THR A 131 -5.73 -14.95 -4.74
N GLU A 132 -6.91 -14.66 -4.21
CA GLU A 132 -7.48 -15.34 -3.05
C GLU A 132 -8.88 -15.84 -3.42
N ILE A 133 -9.23 -17.06 -3.02
CA ILE A 133 -10.59 -17.60 -3.15
C ILE A 133 -11.34 -17.30 -1.87
N VAL A 134 -12.49 -16.64 -2.00
CA VAL A 134 -13.34 -16.25 -0.88
C VAL A 134 -14.76 -16.81 -1.07
N PRO A 135 -15.57 -16.93 0.00
CA PRO A 135 -16.97 -17.32 -0.16
C PRO A 135 -17.78 -16.32 -0.99
N GLY A 136 -18.76 -16.81 -1.74
CA GLY A 136 -19.71 -15.98 -2.48
C GLY A 136 -19.48 -15.92 -3.98
N ASP A 137 -20.12 -14.95 -4.63
CA ASP A 137 -20.24 -14.83 -6.09
C ASP A 137 -19.76 -13.45 -6.62
N ARG A 138 -18.93 -12.75 -5.86
CA ARG A 138 -18.38 -11.45 -6.24
C ARG A 138 -16.88 -11.55 -6.48
N LEU A 139 -16.39 -10.70 -7.36
CA LEU A 139 -14.97 -10.46 -7.54
C LEU A 139 -14.65 -9.07 -7.00
N LYS A 140 -13.80 -9.00 -5.98
CA LYS A 140 -13.24 -7.75 -5.49
C LYS A 140 -11.83 -7.57 -6.02
N ILE A 141 -11.56 -6.41 -6.59
CA ILE A 141 -10.28 -6.02 -7.15
C ILE A 141 -9.72 -4.90 -6.29
N LEU A 142 -8.58 -5.13 -5.65
CA LEU A 142 -7.82 -4.13 -4.93
C LEU A 142 -6.61 -3.75 -5.79
N PHE A 143 -6.43 -2.46 -6.01
CA PHE A 143 -5.36 -1.93 -6.86
C PHE A 143 -4.49 -0.93 -6.09
N MET A 144 -3.17 -1.12 -6.13
CA MET A 144 -2.19 -0.26 -5.49
C MET A 144 -1.03 0.02 -6.46
N PRO A 145 -0.86 1.27 -6.92
CA PRO A 145 0.36 1.68 -7.62
C PRO A 145 1.47 1.89 -6.59
N LYS A 146 2.28 0.86 -6.37
CA LYS A 146 3.29 0.79 -5.32
C LYS A 146 4.59 1.47 -5.74
N GLY A 147 4.88 2.62 -5.15
CA GLY A 147 6.10 3.40 -5.43
C GLY A 147 7.38 2.67 -5.03
N GLY A 148 8.42 2.81 -5.86
CA GLY A 148 9.72 2.14 -5.65
C GLY A 148 10.42 2.59 -4.37
N GLY A 149 10.35 3.88 -4.02
CA GLY A 149 10.94 4.41 -2.78
C GLY A 149 10.34 3.78 -1.52
N CYS A 150 9.05 3.47 -1.56
CA CYS A 150 8.37 2.80 -0.46
C CYS A 150 8.60 1.28 -0.46
N GLU A 151 8.50 0.64 -1.63
CA GLU A 151 8.67 -0.82 -1.73
C GLU A 151 10.08 -1.27 -1.35
N ASN A 152 11.09 -0.49 -1.70
CA ASN A 152 12.48 -0.78 -1.36
C ASN A 152 12.76 -0.76 0.15
N MET A 153 11.87 -0.15 0.95
CA MET A 153 11.97 -0.10 2.41
C MET A 153 11.20 -1.24 3.09
N SER A 154 10.60 -2.15 2.33
CA SER A 154 9.96 -3.34 2.91
C SER A 154 10.99 -4.24 3.56
N ARG A 155 10.67 -4.73 4.76
CA ARG A 155 11.55 -5.62 5.52
C ARG A 155 10.78 -6.83 6.04
N TYR A 156 11.50 -7.92 6.20
CA TYR A 156 11.02 -9.15 6.81
C TYR A 156 12.07 -9.67 7.78
N GLN A 157 11.60 -10.16 8.93
CA GLN A 157 12.44 -10.88 9.88
C GLN A 157 11.63 -11.95 10.61
N ASN A 158 12.29 -13.05 10.95
CA ASN A 158 11.72 -14.09 11.80
C ASN A 158 12.35 -13.99 13.19
N PHE A 159 11.53 -13.73 14.19
CA PHE A 159 11.95 -13.59 15.58
C PHE A 159 11.74 -14.90 16.36
N LEU A 160 12.37 -15.00 17.52
CA LEU A 160 12.04 -16.04 18.48
C LEU A 160 10.72 -15.68 19.18
N PRO A 161 9.79 -16.64 19.35
CA PRO A 161 8.47 -16.37 19.94
C PRO A 161 8.52 -15.69 21.32
N GLY A 162 9.55 -15.99 22.13
CA GLY A 162 9.73 -15.39 23.44
C GLY A 162 10.04 -13.89 23.45
N MET A 163 10.33 -13.29 22.29
CA MET A 163 10.56 -11.84 22.17
C MET A 163 9.25 -11.03 22.16
N GLY A 164 8.13 -11.68 21.86
CA GLY A 164 6.79 -11.11 21.99
C GLY A 164 6.52 -9.85 21.18
N LYS A 165 5.51 -9.08 21.59
CA LYS A 165 5.06 -7.87 20.87
C LYS A 165 6.12 -6.77 20.80
N GLN A 166 7.03 -6.69 21.77
CA GLN A 166 8.08 -5.66 21.78
C GLN A 166 9.00 -5.80 20.56
N ALA A 167 9.33 -7.03 20.15
CA ALA A 167 10.14 -7.24 18.96
C ALA A 167 9.44 -6.75 17.68
N VAL A 168 8.10 -6.80 17.63
CA VAL A 168 7.32 -6.26 16.52
C VAL A 168 7.42 -4.74 16.48
N ILE A 169 7.21 -4.08 17.63
CA ILE A 169 7.30 -2.61 17.75
C ILE A 169 8.70 -2.13 17.36
N ASP A 170 9.73 -2.73 17.96
CA ASP A 170 11.14 -2.36 17.71
C ASP A 170 11.50 -2.53 16.23
N PHE A 171 11.06 -3.62 15.60
CA PHE A 171 11.34 -3.90 14.19
C PHE A 171 10.68 -2.91 13.25
N VAL A 172 9.43 -2.47 13.54
CA VAL A 172 8.76 -1.43 12.77
C VAL A 172 9.48 -0.10 12.94
N CYS A 173 9.80 0.29 14.17
CA CYS A 173 10.56 1.52 14.45
C CYS A 173 11.92 1.52 13.75
N GLU A 174 12.69 0.43 13.87
CA GLU A 174 13.96 0.29 13.17
C GLU A 174 13.81 0.41 11.65
N THR A 175 12.75 -0.22 11.09
CA THR A 175 12.47 -0.15 9.66
C THR A 175 12.19 1.28 9.21
N VAL A 176 11.43 2.04 9.96
CA VAL A 176 11.10 3.46 9.66
C VAL A 176 12.33 4.34 9.82
N ASP A 177 13.08 4.19 10.90
CA ASP A 177 14.29 4.97 11.15
C ASP A 177 15.34 4.78 10.03
N MET A 178 15.62 3.53 9.67
CA MET A 178 16.50 3.19 8.54
C MET A 178 16.00 3.72 7.19
N SER A 179 14.70 3.83 7.01
CA SER A 179 14.08 4.31 5.78
C SER A 179 14.23 5.82 5.61
N GLY A 180 14.21 6.57 6.70
CA GLY A 180 14.32 8.04 6.70
C GLY A 180 13.35 8.69 5.73
N GLY A 181 13.85 9.53 4.85
CA GLY A 181 13.07 10.24 3.83
C GLY A 181 12.74 9.45 2.56
N ASN A 182 13.34 8.28 2.34
CA ASN A 182 13.20 7.52 1.10
C ASN A 182 11.73 7.18 0.73
N PRO A 183 10.86 6.81 1.69
CA PRO A 183 9.45 6.50 1.41
C PRO A 183 8.53 7.73 1.41
N CYS A 184 9.06 8.94 1.52
CA CYS A 184 8.30 10.20 1.54
C CYS A 184 7.24 10.27 2.65
N PRO A 185 7.64 10.39 3.94
CA PRO A 185 6.69 10.55 5.04
C PRO A 185 5.79 11.80 4.90
N PRO A 186 4.63 11.86 5.57
CA PRO A 186 4.14 10.91 6.57
C PRO A 186 3.68 9.59 5.95
N LEU A 187 3.90 8.50 6.66
CA LEU A 187 3.77 7.13 6.16
C LEU A 187 2.41 6.50 6.51
N VAL A 188 2.01 5.52 5.71
CA VAL A 188 1.06 4.49 6.12
C VAL A 188 1.80 3.16 6.17
N ILE A 189 1.72 2.44 7.28
CA ILE A 189 2.53 1.27 7.56
C ILE A 189 1.64 0.04 7.68
N GLY A 190 1.92 -0.97 6.87
CA GLY A 190 1.30 -2.28 6.97
C GLY A 190 2.27 -3.27 7.63
N VAL A 191 1.78 -4.02 8.59
CA VAL A 191 2.53 -5.03 9.34
C VAL A 191 1.83 -6.36 9.25
N GLY A 192 2.55 -7.40 8.88
CA GLY A 192 2.06 -8.78 8.87
C GLY A 192 2.78 -9.59 9.93
N VAL A 193 2.05 -10.22 10.84
CA VAL A 193 2.60 -11.01 11.94
C VAL A 193 2.05 -12.43 11.90
N GLY A 194 2.93 -13.41 11.86
CA GLY A 194 2.54 -14.81 11.84
C GLY A 194 2.49 -15.43 10.43
N GLY A 195 1.94 -16.65 10.33
CA GLY A 195 1.97 -17.45 9.11
C GLY A 195 3.37 -17.96 8.78
N THR A 196 3.73 -17.85 7.52
CA THR A 196 5.06 -18.09 6.94
C THR A 196 5.62 -16.80 6.38
N ALA A 197 6.86 -16.78 5.90
CA ALA A 197 7.51 -15.57 5.40
C ALA A 197 6.68 -14.86 4.32
N GLU A 198 6.25 -15.60 3.30
CA GLU A 198 5.43 -15.07 2.21
C GLU A 198 4.04 -14.61 2.69
N LYS A 199 3.44 -15.32 3.66
CA LYS A 199 2.14 -14.92 4.23
C LYS A 199 2.27 -13.61 5.02
N ALA A 200 3.30 -13.46 5.85
CA ALA A 200 3.57 -12.22 6.59
C ALA A 200 3.77 -11.03 5.64
N MET A 201 4.58 -11.21 4.58
CA MET A 201 4.82 -10.15 3.58
C MET A 201 3.54 -9.80 2.80
N THR A 202 2.72 -10.78 2.46
CA THR A 202 1.43 -10.55 1.77
C THR A 202 0.46 -9.81 2.69
N MET A 203 0.35 -10.21 3.96
CA MET A 203 -0.48 -9.52 4.96
C MET A 203 -0.05 -8.07 5.18
N ALA A 204 1.25 -7.81 5.32
CA ALA A 204 1.76 -6.45 5.47
C ALA A 204 1.36 -5.56 4.29
N LYS A 205 1.34 -6.09 3.07
CA LYS A 205 0.91 -5.36 1.88
C LYS A 205 -0.61 -5.22 1.79
N HIS A 206 -1.35 -6.27 2.17
CA HIS A 206 -2.82 -6.25 2.23
C HIS A 206 -3.34 -5.24 3.25
N ALA A 207 -2.71 -5.15 4.42
CA ALA A 207 -3.06 -4.21 5.48
C ALA A 207 -3.09 -2.75 5.01
N LEU A 208 -2.29 -2.39 4.00
CA LEU A 208 -2.27 -1.04 3.42
C LEU A 208 -3.54 -0.65 2.64
N PHE A 209 -4.47 -1.57 2.42
CA PHE A 209 -5.78 -1.28 1.82
C PHE A 209 -6.86 -0.87 2.84
N ARG A 210 -6.54 -0.94 4.14
CA ARG A 210 -7.45 -0.47 5.19
C ARG A 210 -7.49 1.06 5.18
N LYS A 211 -8.65 1.61 5.58
CA LYS A 211 -8.82 3.07 5.68
C LYS A 211 -8.15 3.63 6.92
N ILE A 212 -7.56 4.80 6.78
CA ILE A 212 -6.97 5.50 7.92
C ILE A 212 -8.02 5.75 9.00
N GLY A 213 -7.66 5.40 10.23
CA GLY A 213 -8.54 5.48 11.40
C GLY A 213 -9.31 4.20 11.71
N GLU A 214 -9.37 3.22 10.80
CA GLU A 214 -9.94 1.91 11.08
C GLU A 214 -8.97 1.09 11.94
N ARG A 215 -9.44 0.59 13.09
CA ARG A 215 -8.67 -0.31 13.95
C ARG A 215 -9.01 -1.77 13.65
N SER A 216 -8.10 -2.66 14.02
CA SER A 216 -8.37 -4.09 13.99
C SER A 216 -9.61 -4.43 14.81
N PRO A 217 -10.47 -5.37 14.36
CA PRO A 217 -11.57 -5.87 15.19
C PRO A 217 -11.09 -6.67 16.41
N ASP A 218 -9.85 -7.15 16.41
CA ASP A 218 -9.20 -7.78 17.55
C ASP A 218 -8.61 -6.68 18.46
N PRO A 219 -9.07 -6.58 19.72
CA PRO A 219 -8.62 -5.51 20.63
C PRO A 219 -7.11 -5.54 20.92
N GLU A 220 -6.49 -6.72 21.00
CA GLU A 220 -5.05 -6.87 21.22
C GLU A 220 -4.26 -6.33 20.03
N VAL A 221 -4.72 -6.62 18.84
CA VAL A 221 -4.11 -6.11 17.60
C VAL A 221 -4.34 -4.61 17.45
N ALA A 222 -5.52 -4.11 17.80
CA ALA A 222 -5.83 -2.68 17.77
C ALA A 222 -4.95 -1.87 18.75
N GLU A 223 -4.67 -2.43 19.93
CA GLU A 223 -3.74 -1.83 20.89
C GLU A 223 -2.31 -1.80 20.31
N LEU A 224 -1.85 -2.90 19.72
CA LEU A 224 -0.54 -2.97 19.07
C LEU A 224 -0.40 -1.95 17.93
N GLU A 225 -1.44 -1.74 17.10
CA GLU A 225 -1.45 -0.71 16.05
C GLU A 225 -1.20 0.69 16.64
N GLN A 226 -1.83 1.00 17.76
CA GLN A 226 -1.69 2.30 18.44
C GLN A 226 -0.30 2.46 19.08
N GLU A 227 0.21 1.43 19.76
CA GLU A 227 1.55 1.44 20.36
C GLU A 227 2.63 1.65 19.28
N ILE A 228 2.53 0.95 18.14
CA ILE A 228 3.47 1.13 17.03
C ILE A 228 3.35 2.55 16.45
N LEU A 229 2.14 3.04 16.22
CA LEU A 229 1.93 4.39 15.66
C LEU A 229 2.54 5.47 16.56
N GLN A 230 2.35 5.36 17.87
CA GLN A 230 2.96 6.25 18.84
C GLN A 230 4.48 6.18 18.78
N ALA A 231 5.06 4.98 18.88
CA ALA A 231 6.51 4.78 18.88
C ALA A 231 7.17 5.29 17.58
N VAL A 232 6.53 5.06 16.42
CA VAL A 232 7.01 5.57 15.12
C VAL A 232 6.97 7.09 15.08
N ASN A 233 5.94 7.74 15.61
CA ASN A 233 5.85 9.20 15.63
C ASN A 233 6.86 9.83 16.61
N GLU A 234 7.24 9.13 17.68
CA GLU A 234 8.28 9.56 18.62
C GLU A 234 9.69 9.53 17.99
N LEU A 235 9.91 8.83 16.87
CA LEU A 235 11.18 8.90 16.13
C LEU A 235 11.48 10.32 15.58
N GLY A 236 10.44 11.13 15.37
CA GLY A 236 10.61 12.51 14.95
C GLY A 236 11.15 12.70 13.53
N VAL A 237 11.05 11.68 12.65
CA VAL A 237 11.45 11.78 11.24
C VAL A 237 10.66 12.89 10.54
N GLY A 238 9.36 12.96 10.81
CA GLY A 238 8.48 14.03 10.33
C GLY A 238 8.18 14.00 8.82
N PRO A 239 7.33 14.93 8.34
CA PRO A 239 6.97 15.04 6.93
C PRO A 239 8.21 15.24 6.05
N GLN A 240 8.34 14.46 4.98
CA GLN A 240 9.50 14.45 4.06
C GLN A 240 10.87 14.38 4.76
N ALA A 241 10.90 13.83 6.00
CA ALA A 241 12.09 13.70 6.85
C ALA A 241 12.76 15.05 7.20
N VAL A 242 12.00 16.11 7.32
CA VAL A 242 12.51 17.42 7.78
C VAL A 242 12.43 17.60 9.30
N GLY A 243 12.09 16.54 10.02
CA GLY A 243 11.74 16.58 11.43
C GLY A 243 10.28 16.97 11.64
N GLY A 244 9.75 16.67 12.81
CA GLY A 244 8.36 16.96 13.16
C GLY A 244 7.69 15.83 13.93
N SER A 245 6.45 16.02 14.31
CA SER A 245 5.68 15.09 15.14
C SER A 245 4.90 14.03 14.35
N THR A 246 4.82 14.18 13.02
CA THR A 246 4.04 13.27 12.18
C THR A 246 4.95 12.50 11.21
N THR A 247 5.46 11.35 11.65
CA THR A 247 6.23 10.42 10.82
C THR A 247 5.32 9.45 10.07
N ALA A 248 4.23 8.99 10.74
CA ALA A 248 3.22 8.14 10.15
C ALA A 248 1.81 8.67 10.42
N LEU A 249 0.91 8.48 9.45
CA LEU A 249 -0.52 8.78 9.56
C LEU A 249 -1.26 7.63 10.27
N ASP A 250 -0.90 6.39 9.92
CA ASP A 250 -1.50 5.21 10.54
C ASP A 250 -0.62 3.95 10.40
N VAL A 251 -0.94 2.96 11.24
CA VAL A 251 -0.34 1.62 11.24
C VAL A 251 -1.46 0.59 11.26
N PHE A 252 -1.35 -0.40 10.38
CA PHE A 252 -2.29 -1.51 10.29
C PHE A 252 -1.56 -2.83 10.47
N VAL A 253 -2.06 -3.66 11.38
CA VAL A 253 -1.49 -4.99 11.66
C VAL A 253 -2.47 -6.07 11.25
N GLU A 254 -2.00 -7.02 10.46
CA GLU A 254 -2.70 -8.27 10.18
C GLU A 254 -1.95 -9.45 10.81
N THR A 255 -2.71 -10.37 11.40
CA THR A 255 -2.16 -11.53 12.10
C THR A 255 -2.65 -12.83 11.48
N TYR A 256 -1.82 -13.86 11.57
CA TYR A 256 -2.17 -15.22 11.14
C TYR A 256 -1.53 -16.25 12.07
N PRO A 257 -2.21 -17.38 12.35
CA PRO A 257 -1.62 -18.47 13.13
C PRO A 257 -0.28 -18.90 12.55
N THR A 258 0.71 -19.14 13.42
CA THR A 258 2.07 -19.46 13.01
C THR A 258 2.58 -20.73 13.68
N HIS A 259 3.71 -21.26 13.20
CA HIS A 259 4.38 -22.39 13.83
C HIS A 259 4.86 -22.02 15.24
N ILE A 260 4.72 -22.93 16.20
CA ILE A 260 5.01 -22.68 17.62
C ILE A 260 6.45 -22.17 17.89
N THR A 261 7.39 -22.39 16.97
CA THR A 261 8.80 -21.96 17.09
C THR A 261 9.11 -20.69 16.31
N ALA A 262 8.11 -20.05 15.68
CA ALA A 262 8.33 -18.93 14.77
C ALA A 262 7.52 -17.69 15.18
N LEU A 263 8.09 -16.52 14.92
CA LEU A 263 7.40 -15.23 14.97
C LEU A 263 7.84 -14.42 13.74
N PRO A 264 7.30 -14.75 12.55
CA PRO A 264 7.59 -14.00 11.33
C PRO A 264 6.90 -12.65 11.36
N VAL A 265 7.64 -11.58 11.06
CA VAL A 265 7.14 -10.21 10.99
C VAL A 265 7.60 -9.57 9.69
N ALA A 266 6.66 -8.97 8.99
CA ALA A 266 6.92 -8.21 7.78
C ALA A 266 6.40 -6.78 7.92
N VAL A 267 7.11 -5.82 7.34
CA VAL A 267 6.75 -4.40 7.28
C VAL A 267 6.72 -3.97 5.83
N ASN A 268 5.63 -3.36 5.41
CA ASN A 268 5.51 -2.71 4.11
C ASN A 268 5.05 -1.26 4.31
N ILE A 269 5.64 -0.32 3.58
CA ILE A 269 5.44 1.11 3.79
C ILE A 269 4.79 1.73 2.56
N GLN A 270 3.83 2.63 2.77
CA GLN A 270 3.29 3.57 1.80
C GLN A 270 3.69 5.00 2.17
N CYS A 271 3.90 5.86 1.16
CA CYS A 271 4.11 7.30 1.36
C CYS A 271 2.79 8.03 1.69
N HIS A 272 2.90 9.33 1.91
CA HIS A 272 1.76 10.21 2.18
C HIS A 272 0.63 10.16 1.13
N SER A 273 0.92 9.76 -0.10
CA SER A 273 -0.15 9.62 -1.11
C SER A 273 -1.00 8.37 -0.90
N ALA A 274 -0.52 7.35 -0.19
CA ALA A 274 -1.24 6.10 0.18
C ALA A 274 -2.25 5.62 -0.90
N ARG A 275 -1.77 5.52 -2.12
CA ARG A 275 -2.55 5.32 -3.35
C ARG A 275 -3.15 3.92 -3.39
N THR A 276 -4.41 3.80 -3.01
CA THR A 276 -5.17 2.55 -3.11
C THR A 276 -6.56 2.82 -3.65
N LYS A 277 -7.08 1.90 -4.45
CA LYS A 277 -8.47 1.88 -4.88
C LYS A 277 -8.98 0.46 -4.95
N GLN A 278 -10.28 0.29 -4.80
CA GLN A 278 -10.92 -1.02 -4.90
C GLN A 278 -12.26 -0.94 -5.60
N ALA A 279 -12.65 -2.05 -6.21
CA ALA A 279 -13.96 -2.22 -6.82
C ALA A 279 -14.48 -3.63 -6.57
N VAL A 280 -15.79 -3.77 -6.49
CA VAL A 280 -16.50 -5.06 -6.44
C VAL A 280 -17.36 -5.17 -7.69
N ILE A 281 -17.20 -6.26 -8.41
CA ILE A 281 -17.95 -6.57 -9.64
C ILE A 281 -18.61 -7.94 -9.55
#